data_bf1eefbbba44ddd914994be99f60e99b
#
_entry.id   bf1eefbbba44ddd914994be99f60e99b
#
_cell.length_a   1.000
_cell.length_b   1.000
_cell.length_c   1.000
_cell.angle_alpha   90.00
_cell.angle_beta   90.00
_cell.angle_gamma   90.00
#
_symmetry.space_group_name_H-M   'P 1'
#
loop_
_entity.id
_entity.type
_entity.pdbx_description
1 polymer ?
#
loop_
_entity_poly.entity_id
_entity_poly.type
_entity_poly.pdbx_seq_one_letter_code
_entity_poly.pdbx_strand_id
1 'polypeptide(L)'
;LVTGIHEECGVFGIYTNKTSDVAAQTYVSLYALQHRGQESCGIVVNDDGVFSYHKDVGLVNQVFDKETLERLGKGNIAIGHVRYSTTGNCNASNAQPLVVRHIKGPMAIAHNGNLTNARELREQYENKGMIFHSTNDTEVISYAITEERLRAPSIQAALEKXXXXMYRIKGAYSLLVMSPTKLIAARDPDGFRPLCLGKIDDGYVVASETCAFDSIGAEYIRDLKPGEMIVIDKNGVNSITTHCGKKGTICVFEYVYFARPDSVIEGSSVHMARLRAGKYLWREHPVDADIVIGVPDSGLDAALGFSQESGIPYGIGFIKNRYIGRTFIQPSQTERTNSVKIKLNAISSTVKGKRVVMIDDSIVRGTTSGRIVKLLRDAGAKEVHVRISSPAFIAPCYFGTDIDSKENLIACKMTNEEICEYIGADSLGYLSVESVKKLAGNSKCDFCVGCFTEKYPIEVPKDMPKDKFESKISEKK
;
A
#
# COMPACT_ATOMS: atom_id res chain seq x y z
N LEU A 1 9.05 15.32 9.42
CA LEU A 1 8.80 14.35 8.35
C LEU A 1 9.62 13.10 8.64
N VAL A 2 8.97 11.97 8.91
CA VAL A 2 9.62 10.65 8.95
C VAL A 2 9.92 10.32 7.50
N THR A 3 11.19 10.27 7.15
CA THR A 3 11.66 10.07 5.79
C THR A 3 11.97 8.58 5.55
N GLY A 4 10.92 7.77 5.51
CA GLY A 4 11.00 6.36 5.12
C GLY A 4 10.12 6.10 3.91
N ILE A 5 10.04 4.85 3.48
CA ILE A 5 9.01 4.44 2.53
C ILE A 5 7.66 4.57 3.24
N HIS A 6 6.71 5.14 2.54
CA HIS A 6 5.38 5.35 3.05
C HIS A 6 4.42 4.32 2.45
N GLU A 7 3.35 4.07 3.16
CA GLU A 7 2.38 3.02 2.90
C GLU A 7 1.61 3.28 1.60
N GLU A 8 0.82 2.33 1.22
CA GLU A 8 -0.03 2.35 0.03
C GLU A 8 -1.48 2.22 0.44
N CYS A 9 -2.37 2.62 -0.45
CA CYS A 9 -3.81 2.55 -0.22
C CYS A 9 -4.31 1.13 0.05
N GLY A 10 -5.46 1.04 0.73
CA GLY A 10 -6.19 -0.20 0.91
C GLY A 10 -7.66 -0.02 0.53
N VAL A 11 -8.21 -1.02 -0.13
CA VAL A 11 -9.62 -1.05 -0.53
C VAL A 11 -10.35 -2.23 0.13
N PHE A 12 -11.63 -2.00 0.43
CA PHE A 12 -12.53 -3.04 0.93
C PHE A 12 -13.91 -2.83 0.31
N GLY A 13 -14.56 -3.94 -0.08
CA GLY A 13 -15.92 -3.93 -0.60
C GLY A 13 -16.71 -5.12 -0.07
N ILE A 14 -17.99 -4.92 0.19
CA ILE A 14 -18.91 -5.95 0.68
C ILE A 14 -20.23 -5.89 -0.09
N TYR A 15 -20.75 -7.05 -0.46
CA TYR A 15 -22.08 -7.26 -1.04
C TYR A 15 -22.80 -8.32 -0.25
N THR A 16 -24.00 -8.01 0.24
CA THR A 16 -24.89 -8.97 0.93
C THR A 16 -26.22 -9.04 0.19
N ASN A 17 -26.87 -10.22 0.21
CA ASN A 17 -28.16 -10.40 -0.44
C ASN A 17 -29.29 -9.70 0.35
N LYS A 18 -29.10 -9.49 1.63
CA LYS A 18 -30.04 -8.81 2.52
C LYS A 18 -29.42 -7.55 3.10
N THR A 19 -30.23 -6.58 3.43
CA THR A 19 -29.80 -5.40 4.16
C THR A 19 -29.17 -5.81 5.50
N SER A 20 -27.96 -5.34 5.75
CA SER A 20 -27.18 -5.66 6.96
C SER A 20 -26.32 -4.45 7.36
N ASP A 21 -25.55 -4.57 8.43
CA ASP A 21 -24.69 -3.50 8.92
C ASP A 21 -23.36 -3.47 8.15
N VAL A 22 -23.45 -3.25 6.84
CA VAL A 22 -22.28 -3.18 5.97
C VAL A 22 -21.34 -2.00 6.31
N ALA A 23 -21.89 -0.95 6.93
CA ALA A 23 -21.08 0.18 7.40
C ALA A 23 -20.09 -0.26 8.49
N ALA A 24 -20.58 -0.95 9.53
CA ALA A 24 -19.74 -1.45 10.62
C ALA A 24 -18.73 -2.49 10.14
N GLN A 25 -19.15 -3.41 9.25
CA GLN A 25 -18.25 -4.42 8.67
C GLN A 25 -17.14 -3.74 7.85
N THR A 26 -17.48 -2.71 7.07
CA THR A 26 -16.49 -1.94 6.30
C THR A 26 -15.53 -1.19 7.23
N TYR A 27 -16.03 -0.57 8.29
CA TYR A 27 -15.22 0.12 9.30
C TYR A 27 -14.19 -0.82 9.91
N VAL A 28 -14.60 -2.00 10.37
CA VAL A 28 -13.70 -2.99 10.99
C VAL A 28 -12.62 -3.45 9.99
N SER A 29 -13.02 -3.69 8.73
CA SER A 29 -12.10 -4.11 7.66
C SER A 29 -11.11 -3.00 7.30
N LEU A 30 -11.55 -1.74 7.23
CA LEU A 30 -10.64 -0.61 7.00
C LEU A 30 -9.68 -0.42 8.17
N TYR A 31 -10.14 -0.66 9.40
CA TYR A 31 -9.29 -0.59 10.58
C TYR A 31 -8.19 -1.67 10.50
N ALA A 32 -8.52 -2.87 10.01
CA ALA A 32 -7.54 -3.95 9.76
C ALA A 32 -6.54 -3.57 8.66
N LEU A 33 -6.97 -2.74 7.69
CA LEU A 33 -6.14 -2.25 6.57
C LEU A 33 -5.43 -0.91 6.89
N GLN A 34 -5.56 -0.37 8.11
CA GLN A 34 -5.04 0.96 8.49
C GLN A 34 -3.53 1.11 8.23
N HIS A 35 -2.78 0.01 8.31
CA HIS A 35 -1.33 0.01 8.03
C HIS A 35 -1.03 0.44 6.58
N ARG A 36 -1.97 0.27 5.64
CA ARG A 36 -1.80 0.65 4.24
C ARG A 36 -2.03 2.14 3.98
N GLY A 37 -2.89 2.81 4.78
CA GLY A 37 -3.18 4.22 4.57
C GLY A 37 -3.57 4.93 5.86
N GLN A 38 -2.88 6.02 6.19
CA GLN A 38 -3.04 6.73 7.45
C GLN A 38 -3.36 8.22 7.28
N GLU A 39 -3.60 8.69 6.05
CA GLU A 39 -3.84 10.11 5.79
C GLU A 39 -5.32 10.47 5.69
N SER A 40 -6.09 9.61 5.06
CA SER A 40 -7.54 9.82 4.94
C SER A 40 -8.23 8.48 4.76
N CYS A 41 -9.52 8.46 5.01
CA CYS A 41 -10.34 7.27 4.80
C CYS A 41 -11.79 7.65 4.48
N GLY A 42 -12.53 6.69 3.95
CA GLY A 42 -13.94 6.92 3.62
C GLY A 42 -14.69 5.63 3.45
N ILE A 43 -16.00 5.71 3.64
CA ILE A 43 -16.96 4.62 3.45
C ILE A 43 -18.16 5.17 2.67
N VAL A 44 -18.62 4.38 1.71
CA VAL A 44 -19.89 4.62 0.98
C VAL A 44 -20.77 3.38 1.18
N VAL A 45 -21.98 3.58 1.62
CA VAL A 45 -23.01 2.55 1.81
C VAL A 45 -24.12 2.76 0.78
N ASN A 46 -24.59 1.69 0.20
CA ASN A 46 -25.75 1.67 -0.69
C ASN A 46 -26.90 0.96 0.01
N ASP A 47 -28.00 1.68 0.18
CA ASP A 47 -29.28 1.13 0.65
C ASP A 47 -30.29 1.25 -0.50
N ASP A 48 -30.49 0.17 -1.22
CA ASP A 48 -31.45 0.07 -2.34
C ASP A 48 -31.35 1.23 -3.35
N GLY A 49 -30.12 1.60 -3.71
CA GLY A 49 -29.85 2.65 -4.71
C GLY A 49 -29.58 4.04 -4.13
N VAL A 50 -29.79 4.21 -2.82
CA VAL A 50 -29.47 5.47 -2.13
C VAL A 50 -28.08 5.35 -1.50
N PHE A 51 -27.17 6.27 -1.87
CA PHE A 51 -25.80 6.29 -1.38
C PHE A 51 -25.66 7.25 -0.20
N SER A 52 -25.29 6.70 0.96
CA SER A 52 -24.82 7.44 2.12
C SER A 52 -23.30 7.34 2.18
N TYR A 53 -22.61 8.42 2.49
CA TYR A 53 -21.14 8.36 2.56
C TYR A 53 -20.57 9.36 3.55
N HIS A 54 -19.41 9.00 4.05
CA HIS A 54 -18.57 9.89 4.85
C HIS A 54 -17.11 9.61 4.53
N LYS A 55 -16.30 10.66 4.41
CA LYS A 55 -14.85 10.56 4.19
C LYS A 55 -14.17 11.82 4.69
N ASP A 56 -12.99 11.66 5.28
CA ASP A 56 -12.21 12.79 5.76
C ASP A 56 -10.74 12.43 5.94
N VAL A 57 -9.95 13.42 6.27
CA VAL A 57 -8.53 13.30 6.63
C VAL A 57 -8.45 12.74 8.06
N GLY A 58 -7.62 11.74 8.27
CA GLY A 58 -7.40 11.11 9.57
C GLY A 58 -7.42 9.58 9.51
N LEU A 59 -7.18 8.98 10.67
CA LEU A 59 -7.25 7.52 10.84
C LEU A 59 -8.71 7.08 10.89
N VAL A 60 -8.96 5.82 10.58
CA VAL A 60 -10.31 5.23 10.55
C VAL A 60 -11.07 5.51 11.85
N ASN A 61 -10.44 5.32 13.00
CA ASN A 61 -11.08 5.57 14.31
C ASN A 61 -11.20 7.07 14.68
N GLN A 62 -10.60 7.95 13.91
CA GLN A 62 -10.75 9.41 14.09
C GLN A 62 -11.87 9.96 13.20
N VAL A 63 -12.02 9.38 12.00
CA VAL A 63 -12.99 9.81 10.99
C VAL A 63 -14.39 9.20 11.27
N PHE A 64 -14.42 7.98 11.80
CA PHE A 64 -15.66 7.24 12.02
C PHE A 64 -15.89 7.00 13.51
N ASP A 65 -16.78 7.79 14.07
CA ASP A 65 -17.33 7.55 15.40
C ASP A 65 -18.69 6.80 15.28
N LYS A 66 -19.29 6.48 16.41
CA LYS A 66 -20.57 5.76 16.47
C LYS A 66 -21.68 6.51 15.71
N GLU A 67 -21.77 7.82 15.91
CA GLU A 67 -22.80 8.67 15.28
C GLU A 67 -22.66 8.65 13.75
N THR A 68 -21.43 8.77 13.26
CA THR A 68 -21.12 8.73 11.81
C THR A 68 -21.51 7.37 11.21
N LEU A 69 -21.21 6.26 11.91
CA LEU A 69 -21.57 4.92 11.44
C LEU A 69 -23.11 4.73 11.44
N GLU A 70 -23.80 5.22 12.48
CA GLU A 70 -25.27 5.20 12.53
C GLU A 70 -25.91 6.01 11.39
N ARG A 71 -25.30 7.16 11.06
CA ARG A 71 -25.77 8.02 9.95
C ARG A 71 -25.52 7.38 8.58
N LEU A 72 -24.45 6.62 8.41
CA LEU A 72 -24.20 5.83 7.19
C LEU A 72 -25.28 4.78 6.99
N GLY A 73 -25.76 4.23 8.09
CA GLY A 73 -26.88 3.32 8.10
C GLY A 73 -26.55 1.91 7.65
N LYS A 74 -27.62 1.13 7.47
CA LYS A 74 -27.56 -0.24 6.95
C LYS A 74 -27.72 -0.21 5.43
N GLY A 75 -27.26 -1.26 4.77
CA GLY A 75 -27.39 -1.41 3.34
C GLY A 75 -27.03 -2.82 2.90
N ASN A 76 -26.97 -3.01 1.62
CA ASN A 76 -26.59 -4.32 1.07
C ASN A 76 -25.25 -4.29 0.31
N ILE A 77 -24.72 -3.09 0.03
CA ILE A 77 -23.39 -2.94 -0.59
C ILE A 77 -22.65 -1.80 0.13
N ALA A 78 -21.37 -1.99 0.41
CA ALA A 78 -20.53 -0.88 0.83
C ALA A 78 -19.13 -1.03 0.23
N ILE A 79 -18.47 0.12 0.01
CA ILE A 79 -17.06 0.17 -0.32
C ILE A 79 -16.36 1.15 0.61
N GLY A 80 -15.12 0.81 0.96
CA GLY A 80 -14.28 1.62 1.81
C GLY A 80 -12.86 1.75 1.29
N HIS A 81 -12.18 2.79 1.76
CA HIS A 81 -10.82 3.11 1.34
C HIS A 81 -10.03 3.69 2.50
N VAL A 82 -8.77 3.29 2.62
CA VAL A 82 -7.74 3.97 3.42
C VAL A 82 -6.67 4.46 2.47
N ARG A 83 -6.27 5.74 2.62
CA ARG A 83 -5.42 6.41 1.65
C ARG A 83 -4.08 6.81 2.23
N TYR A 84 -3.05 6.61 1.42
CA TYR A 84 -1.78 7.32 1.50
C TYR A 84 -1.55 8.04 0.16
N SER A 85 -1.05 9.28 0.18
CA SER A 85 -0.94 10.12 -1.03
C SER A 85 0.25 9.71 -1.89
N THR A 86 0.00 9.06 -3.00
CA THR A 86 0.99 8.85 -4.07
C THR A 86 0.82 9.93 -5.15
N THR A 87 -0.42 10.35 -5.38
CA THR A 87 -0.80 11.42 -6.32
C THR A 87 -1.83 12.32 -5.64
N GLY A 88 -1.60 13.62 -5.67
CA GLY A 88 -2.51 14.62 -5.07
C GLY A 88 -2.23 14.86 -3.58
N ASN A 89 -2.52 16.06 -3.14
CA ASN A 89 -2.30 16.50 -1.75
C ASN A 89 -3.22 15.77 -0.75
N CYS A 90 -2.77 15.72 0.50
CA CYS A 90 -3.57 15.21 1.61
C CYS A 90 -4.64 16.24 2.01
N ASN A 91 -5.81 16.11 1.38
CA ASN A 91 -7.00 16.91 1.71
C ASN A 91 -8.27 16.07 1.53
N ALA A 92 -9.38 16.52 2.09
CA ALA A 92 -10.64 15.79 2.06
C ALA A 92 -11.20 15.58 0.64
N SER A 93 -10.87 16.47 -0.32
CA SER A 93 -11.33 16.32 -1.71
C SER A 93 -10.68 15.11 -2.39
N ASN A 94 -9.44 14.77 -1.99
CA ASN A 94 -8.70 13.61 -2.53
C ASN A 94 -9.01 12.31 -1.78
N ALA A 95 -9.73 12.37 -0.65
CA ALA A 95 -10.14 11.18 0.08
C ALA A 95 -11.11 10.33 -0.76
N GLN A 96 -10.97 9.02 -0.66
CA GLN A 96 -11.79 8.06 -1.39
C GLN A 96 -12.68 7.28 -0.41
N PRO A 97 -13.79 6.65 -0.88
CA PRO A 97 -14.21 6.52 -2.27
C PRO A 97 -14.70 7.82 -2.90
N LEU A 98 -14.53 7.94 -4.21
CA LEU A 98 -15.08 9.04 -5.01
C LEU A 98 -16.53 8.69 -5.37
N VAL A 99 -17.48 9.56 -5.01
CA VAL A 99 -18.89 9.38 -5.35
C VAL A 99 -19.24 10.35 -6.48
N VAL A 100 -19.78 9.81 -7.58
CA VAL A 100 -20.21 10.60 -8.73
C VAL A 100 -21.66 10.26 -9.07
N ARG A 101 -22.38 11.24 -9.61
CA ARG A 101 -23.74 11.09 -10.10
C ARG A 101 -23.80 11.46 -11.57
N HIS A 102 -24.39 10.62 -12.36
CA HIS A 102 -24.58 10.88 -13.79
C HIS A 102 -25.95 10.39 -14.22
N ILE A 103 -26.32 10.66 -15.47
CA ILE A 103 -27.67 10.42 -15.98
C ILE A 103 -28.17 8.96 -15.81
N LYS A 104 -27.26 7.99 -15.70
CA LYS A 104 -27.63 6.58 -15.52
C LYS A 104 -27.53 6.09 -14.05
N GLY A 105 -27.44 7.03 -13.09
CA GLY A 105 -27.43 6.76 -11.66
C GLY A 105 -26.09 7.03 -10.96
N PRO A 106 -26.07 6.89 -9.66
CA PRO A 106 -24.84 7.11 -8.89
C PRO A 106 -23.84 5.97 -9.05
N MET A 107 -22.57 6.28 -8.81
CA MET A 107 -21.45 5.36 -8.82
C MET A 107 -20.46 5.79 -7.74
N ALA A 108 -19.85 4.84 -7.05
CA ALA A 108 -18.73 5.11 -6.12
C ALA A 108 -17.52 4.28 -6.53
N ILE A 109 -16.33 4.85 -6.40
CA ILE A 109 -15.07 4.23 -6.86
C ILE A 109 -14.02 4.32 -5.75
N ALA A 110 -13.35 3.21 -5.47
CA ALA A 110 -12.15 3.16 -4.62
C ALA A 110 -11.00 2.55 -5.43
N HIS A 111 -9.82 3.14 -5.33
CA HIS A 111 -8.67 2.78 -6.15
C HIS A 111 -7.40 2.66 -5.28
N ASN A 112 -6.73 1.52 -5.35
CA ASN A 112 -5.39 1.29 -4.83
C ASN A 112 -4.43 1.12 -6.01
N GLY A 113 -3.51 2.04 -6.17
CA GLY A 113 -2.51 2.02 -7.24
C GLY A 113 -2.17 3.42 -7.73
N ASN A 114 -1.65 3.49 -8.96
CA ASN A 114 -1.29 4.76 -9.61
C ASN A 114 -1.28 4.58 -11.12
N LEU A 115 -1.98 5.47 -11.83
CA LEU A 115 -2.00 5.46 -13.29
C LEU A 115 -0.77 6.19 -13.84
N THR A 116 -0.04 5.52 -14.73
CA THR A 116 1.14 6.11 -15.39
C THR A 116 0.75 7.15 -16.45
N ASN A 117 -0.49 7.10 -16.95
CA ASN A 117 -1.00 8.05 -17.96
C ASN A 117 -2.13 8.95 -17.43
N ALA A 118 -2.25 9.10 -16.11
CA ALA A 118 -3.31 9.93 -15.50
C ALA A 118 -3.31 11.36 -16.04
N ARG A 119 -2.13 11.97 -16.16
CA ARG A 119 -1.97 13.35 -16.65
C ARG A 119 -2.46 13.52 -18.08
N GLU A 120 -2.03 12.62 -18.98
CA GLU A 120 -2.41 12.61 -20.37
C GLU A 120 -3.94 12.54 -20.54
N LEU A 121 -4.56 11.61 -19.79
CA LEU A 121 -6.01 11.45 -19.82
C LEU A 121 -6.72 12.67 -19.24
N ARG A 122 -6.20 13.23 -18.15
CA ARG A 122 -6.76 14.44 -17.52
C ARG A 122 -6.77 15.60 -18.52
N GLU A 123 -5.64 15.85 -19.19
CA GLU A 123 -5.54 16.92 -20.21
C GLU A 123 -6.55 16.70 -21.35
N GLN A 124 -6.74 15.45 -21.79
CA GLN A 124 -7.75 15.10 -22.81
C GLN A 124 -9.17 15.44 -22.34
N TYR A 125 -9.50 15.17 -21.08
CA TYR A 125 -10.82 15.45 -20.52
C TYR A 125 -11.03 16.95 -20.26
N GLU A 126 -10.03 17.65 -19.75
CA GLU A 126 -10.09 19.10 -19.56
C GLU A 126 -10.31 19.83 -20.91
N ASN A 127 -9.64 19.37 -21.98
CA ASN A 127 -9.82 19.89 -23.33
C ASN A 127 -11.24 19.63 -23.91
N LYS A 128 -11.94 18.63 -23.35
CA LYS A 128 -13.36 18.37 -23.67
C LYS A 128 -14.32 19.18 -22.79
N GLY A 129 -13.80 20.02 -21.90
CA GLY A 129 -14.59 20.84 -20.99
C GLY A 129 -14.98 20.16 -19.68
N MET A 130 -14.40 19.04 -19.34
CA MET A 130 -14.67 18.35 -18.06
C MET A 130 -13.96 19.08 -16.92
N ILE A 131 -14.64 19.23 -15.80
CA ILE A 131 -14.16 19.96 -14.62
C ILE A 131 -13.76 18.96 -13.54
N PHE A 132 -12.51 19.06 -13.09
CA PHE A 132 -11.99 18.20 -12.01
C PHE A 132 -12.09 18.90 -10.65
N HIS A 133 -12.48 18.17 -9.62
CA HIS A 133 -12.63 18.66 -8.26
C HIS A 133 -11.51 18.20 -7.34
N SER A 134 -10.66 17.28 -7.83
CA SER A 134 -9.54 16.71 -7.08
C SER A 134 -8.30 16.61 -7.97
N THR A 135 -7.17 16.33 -7.35
CA THR A 135 -5.92 16.04 -8.07
C THR A 135 -5.66 14.52 -8.15
N ASN A 136 -6.62 13.72 -7.68
CA ASN A 136 -6.53 12.26 -7.61
C ASN A 136 -6.78 11.64 -9.00
N ASP A 137 -5.98 10.64 -9.37
CA ASP A 137 -6.13 9.87 -10.62
C ASP A 137 -7.45 9.06 -10.66
N THR A 138 -8.04 8.76 -9.51
CA THR A 138 -9.36 8.10 -9.41
C THR A 138 -10.45 8.92 -10.10
N GLU A 139 -10.34 10.25 -10.09
CA GLU A 139 -11.31 11.09 -10.81
C GLU A 139 -11.17 10.94 -12.32
N VAL A 140 -9.96 10.74 -12.82
CA VAL A 140 -9.71 10.42 -14.25
C VAL A 140 -10.37 9.09 -14.60
N ILE A 141 -10.24 8.08 -13.73
CA ILE A 141 -10.92 6.78 -13.91
C ILE A 141 -12.43 6.96 -13.96
N SER A 142 -12.99 7.84 -13.11
CA SER A 142 -14.46 8.07 -13.08
C SER A 142 -14.97 8.64 -14.41
N TYR A 143 -14.22 9.56 -15.01
CA TYR A 143 -14.56 10.12 -16.34
C TYR A 143 -14.45 9.05 -17.43
N ALA A 144 -13.41 8.22 -17.39
CA ALA A 144 -13.24 7.13 -18.37
C ALA A 144 -14.42 6.15 -18.32
N ILE A 145 -14.82 5.76 -17.10
CA ILE A 145 -15.98 4.86 -16.91
C ILE A 145 -17.27 5.53 -17.39
N THR A 146 -17.48 6.81 -17.03
CA THR A 146 -18.69 7.55 -17.37
C THR A 146 -18.85 7.71 -18.87
N GLU A 147 -17.77 8.04 -19.58
CA GLU A 147 -17.78 8.19 -21.05
C GLU A 147 -18.23 6.87 -21.72
N GLU A 148 -17.69 5.74 -21.28
CA GLU A 148 -18.09 4.43 -21.81
C GLU A 148 -19.52 4.05 -21.36
N ARG A 149 -19.92 4.43 -20.13
CA ARG A 149 -21.24 4.15 -19.59
C ARG A 149 -22.36 4.81 -20.38
N LEU A 150 -22.11 5.97 -20.99
CA LEU A 150 -23.09 6.65 -21.85
C LEU A 150 -23.45 5.79 -23.08
N ARG A 151 -22.50 5.01 -23.59
CA ARG A 151 -22.63 4.17 -24.80
C ARG A 151 -22.96 2.72 -24.49
N ALA A 152 -22.68 2.27 -23.26
CA ALA A 152 -22.82 0.85 -22.88
C ALA A 152 -24.21 0.59 -22.25
N PRO A 153 -24.75 -0.63 -22.43
CA PRO A 153 -26.05 -0.99 -21.82
C PRO A 153 -26.00 -1.12 -20.30
N SER A 154 -24.82 -1.42 -19.74
CA SER A 154 -24.64 -1.63 -18.29
C SER A 154 -23.31 -1.05 -17.83
N ILE A 155 -23.15 -0.89 -16.52
CA ILE A 155 -21.87 -0.47 -15.91
C ILE A 155 -20.80 -1.56 -16.12
N GLN A 156 -21.19 -2.82 -16.07
CA GLN A 156 -20.31 -3.95 -16.38
C GLN A 156 -19.75 -3.81 -17.80
N ALA A 157 -20.62 -3.63 -18.80
CA ALA A 157 -20.20 -3.49 -20.20
C ALA A 157 -19.33 -2.23 -20.42
N ALA A 158 -19.58 -1.17 -19.67
CA ALA A 158 -18.75 0.05 -19.71
C ALA A 158 -17.33 -0.22 -19.18
N LEU A 159 -17.26 -0.95 -18.07
CA LEU A 159 -15.96 -1.34 -17.46
C LEU A 159 -15.22 -2.35 -18.35
N GLU A 160 -15.90 -3.29 -18.97
CA GLU A 160 -15.30 -4.21 -19.97
C GLU A 160 -14.67 -3.43 -21.13
N LYS A 161 -15.38 -2.46 -21.62
CA LYS A 161 -14.83 -1.55 -22.64
C LYS A 161 -13.70 -0.67 -22.09
N UNK A 162 -14.04 -0.25 -21.06
CA UNK A 162 -13.12 0.45 -20.41
C UNK A 162 -11.95 -0.34 -20.18
N UNK A 163 -12.32 -1.22 -19.95
CA UNK A 163 -11.40 -2.11 -19.76
C UNK A 163 -10.70 -2.45 -21.04
N UNK A 164 -11.46 -2.28 -21.65
CA UNK A 164 -10.98 -2.23 -22.65
C UNK A 164 -10.26 -1.20 -22.75
N UNK A 165 -10.77 -0.59 -22.11
CA UNK A 165 -10.19 0.21 -21.82
C UNK A 165 -9.22 0.01 -20.86
N MET A 166 -9.00 -0.95 -20.44
CA MET A 166 -7.80 -1.29 -19.67
C MET A 166 -6.53 -0.98 -20.46
N TYR A 167 -6.65 -0.90 -21.78
CA TYR A 167 -5.62 -0.31 -22.63
C TYR A 167 -5.65 1.23 -22.61
N ARG A 168 -6.74 1.83 -22.13
CA ARG A 168 -6.87 3.30 -22.02
C ARG A 168 -6.28 3.81 -20.71
N ILE A 169 -6.56 3.14 -19.59
CA ILE A 169 -5.90 3.43 -18.31
C ILE A 169 -4.67 2.50 -18.18
N LYS A 170 -3.52 3.10 -17.98
CA LYS A 170 -2.22 2.37 -17.87
C LYS A 170 -1.66 2.57 -16.48
N GLY A 171 -1.03 1.54 -15.94
CA GLY A 171 -0.40 1.59 -14.61
C GLY A 171 -0.95 0.52 -13.67
N ALA A 172 -0.78 0.75 -12.38
CA ALA A 172 -1.23 -0.16 -11.35
C ALA A 172 -2.62 0.23 -10.85
N TYR A 173 -3.55 -0.75 -10.78
CA TYR A 173 -4.83 -0.50 -10.13
C TYR A 173 -5.48 -1.78 -9.60
N SER A 174 -5.96 -1.67 -8.36
CA SER A 174 -6.98 -2.53 -7.79
C SER A 174 -8.19 -1.65 -7.52
N LEU A 175 -9.25 -1.83 -8.31
CA LEU A 175 -10.43 -0.96 -8.34
C LEU A 175 -11.64 -1.64 -7.73
N LEU A 176 -12.40 -0.90 -6.93
CA LEU A 176 -13.76 -1.25 -6.55
C LEU A 176 -14.70 -0.20 -7.11
N VAL A 177 -15.74 -0.65 -7.79
CA VAL A 177 -16.79 0.20 -8.35
C VAL A 177 -18.13 -0.28 -7.83
N MET A 178 -18.85 0.61 -7.16
CA MET A 178 -20.19 0.32 -6.64
C MET A 178 -21.23 1.08 -7.45
N SER A 179 -22.26 0.37 -7.89
CA SER A 179 -23.47 0.93 -8.48
C SER A 179 -24.66 0.60 -7.57
N PRO A 180 -25.88 1.08 -7.87
CA PRO A 180 -27.05 0.74 -7.05
C PRO A 180 -27.34 -0.75 -6.86
N THR A 181 -26.85 -1.61 -7.76
CA THR A 181 -27.19 -3.05 -7.73
C THR A 181 -25.98 -3.98 -7.80
N LYS A 182 -24.77 -3.44 -7.95
CA LYS A 182 -23.59 -4.28 -8.19
C LYS A 182 -22.37 -3.73 -7.44
N LEU A 183 -21.58 -4.66 -6.93
CA LEU A 183 -20.20 -4.41 -6.53
C LEU A 183 -19.29 -5.03 -7.60
N ILE A 184 -18.41 -4.24 -8.17
CA ILE A 184 -17.48 -4.69 -9.21
C ILE A 184 -16.06 -4.48 -8.69
N ALA A 185 -15.21 -5.49 -8.87
CA ALA A 185 -13.79 -5.39 -8.52
C ALA A 185 -12.97 -5.74 -9.77
N ALA A 186 -11.94 -4.95 -10.03
CA ALA A 186 -11.07 -5.15 -11.19
C ALA A 186 -9.60 -4.97 -10.81
N ARG A 187 -8.77 -5.84 -11.33
CA ARG A 187 -7.31 -5.81 -11.11
C ARG A 187 -6.60 -5.55 -12.44
N ASP A 188 -5.56 -4.73 -12.44
CA ASP A 188 -4.81 -4.39 -13.66
C ASP A 188 -4.22 -5.64 -14.35
N PRO A 189 -3.96 -5.58 -15.68
CA PRO A 189 -3.48 -6.74 -16.44
C PRO A 189 -2.14 -7.32 -16.00
N ASP A 190 -1.34 -6.53 -15.29
CA ASP A 190 -0.05 -6.98 -14.77
C ASP A 190 -0.17 -7.44 -13.30
N GLY A 191 -1.26 -7.04 -12.60
CA GLY A 191 -1.56 -7.47 -11.23
C GLY A 191 -0.62 -6.86 -10.20
N PHE A 192 -0.25 -5.60 -10.38
CA PHE A 192 0.73 -4.92 -9.51
C PHE A 192 0.31 -4.91 -8.04
N ARG A 193 -0.98 -4.65 -7.78
CA ARG A 193 -1.49 -4.56 -6.40
C ARG A 193 -2.34 -5.79 -6.08
N PRO A 194 -2.31 -6.25 -4.83
CA PRO A 194 -3.12 -7.40 -4.45
C PRO A 194 -4.60 -7.05 -4.40
N LEU A 195 -5.45 -8.03 -4.71
CA LEU A 195 -6.89 -7.93 -4.58
C LEU A 195 -7.43 -9.35 -4.41
N CYS A 196 -8.16 -9.61 -3.33
CA CYS A 196 -8.66 -10.94 -3.01
C CYS A 196 -10.18 -10.93 -2.82
N LEU A 197 -10.78 -12.08 -3.09
CA LEU A 197 -12.22 -12.36 -2.94
C LEU A 197 -12.43 -13.28 -1.75
N GLY A 198 -13.40 -12.95 -0.92
CA GLY A 198 -13.82 -13.78 0.20
C GLY A 198 -15.34 -13.95 0.24
N LYS A 199 -15.79 -14.83 1.10
CA LYS A 199 -17.21 -15.14 1.32
C LYS A 199 -17.57 -14.81 2.76
N ILE A 200 -18.75 -14.22 2.94
CA ILE A 200 -19.37 -14.01 4.23
C ILE A 200 -20.78 -14.65 4.18
N ASP A 201 -21.37 -14.97 5.31
CA ASP A 201 -22.62 -15.78 5.42
C ASP A 201 -23.64 -15.53 4.30
N ASP A 202 -23.97 -14.28 4.01
CA ASP A 202 -25.03 -13.92 3.06
C ASP A 202 -24.48 -13.19 1.81
N GLY A 203 -23.19 -13.30 1.56
CA GLY A 203 -22.64 -12.54 0.42
C GLY A 203 -21.14 -12.73 0.20
N TYR A 204 -20.53 -11.70 -0.33
CA TYR A 204 -19.11 -11.72 -0.76
C TYR A 204 -18.40 -10.44 -0.34
N VAL A 205 -17.10 -10.57 -0.11
CA VAL A 205 -16.21 -9.45 0.22
C VAL A 205 -15.00 -9.42 -0.70
N VAL A 206 -14.48 -8.24 -0.93
CA VAL A 206 -13.26 -8.03 -1.73
C VAL A 206 -12.36 -7.08 -0.94
N ALA A 207 -11.08 -7.37 -0.88
CA ALA A 207 -10.12 -6.54 -0.13
C ALA A 207 -8.73 -6.56 -0.75
N SER A 208 -7.93 -5.57 -0.39
CA SER A 208 -6.50 -5.53 -0.72
C SER A 208 -5.73 -6.69 -0.05
N GLU A 209 -6.14 -7.07 1.18
CA GLU A 209 -5.44 -8.12 1.96
C GLU A 209 -6.43 -9.01 2.72
N THR A 210 -6.01 -10.26 2.96
CA THR A 210 -6.82 -11.26 3.69
C THR A 210 -7.03 -10.90 5.15
N CYS A 211 -6.16 -10.11 5.78
CA CYS A 211 -6.34 -9.67 7.16
C CYS A 211 -7.64 -8.86 7.37
N ALA A 212 -8.17 -8.24 6.31
CA ALA A 212 -9.48 -7.58 6.35
C ALA A 212 -10.62 -8.62 6.51
N PHE A 213 -10.47 -9.79 5.89
CA PHE A 213 -11.45 -10.89 5.99
C PHE A 213 -11.45 -11.47 7.40
N ASP A 214 -10.26 -11.73 7.94
CA ASP A 214 -10.11 -12.28 9.30
C ASP A 214 -10.82 -11.39 10.34
N SER A 215 -10.77 -10.07 10.14
CA SER A 215 -11.34 -9.10 11.08
C SER A 215 -12.89 -9.16 11.17
N ILE A 216 -13.54 -9.69 10.14
CA ILE A 216 -15.02 -9.79 10.08
C ILE A 216 -15.50 -11.25 9.97
N GLY A 217 -14.60 -12.22 10.08
CA GLY A 217 -14.92 -13.64 9.98
C GLY A 217 -15.30 -14.11 8.58
N ALA A 218 -14.82 -13.42 7.54
CA ALA A 218 -15.06 -13.84 6.15
C ALA A 218 -14.07 -14.92 5.74
N GLU A 219 -14.50 -15.87 4.93
CA GLU A 219 -13.68 -16.96 4.40
C GLU A 219 -12.97 -16.51 3.12
N TYR A 220 -11.65 -16.65 3.06
CA TYR A 220 -10.86 -16.38 1.84
C TYR A 220 -11.20 -17.44 0.78
N ILE A 221 -11.52 -16.98 -0.43
CA ILE A 221 -11.77 -17.85 -1.59
C ILE A 221 -10.51 -17.92 -2.47
N ARG A 222 -10.04 -16.76 -2.95
CA ARG A 222 -8.87 -16.67 -3.84
C ARG A 222 -8.46 -15.22 -4.11
N ASP A 223 -7.29 -15.05 -4.66
CA ASP A 223 -6.89 -13.77 -5.26
C ASP A 223 -7.57 -13.59 -6.63
N LEU A 224 -7.80 -12.35 -7.04
CA LEU A 224 -8.20 -12.02 -8.41
C LEU A 224 -6.99 -12.16 -9.33
N LYS A 225 -7.18 -12.76 -10.48
CA LYS A 225 -6.12 -12.91 -11.48
C LYS A 225 -5.73 -11.54 -12.06
N PRO A 226 -4.48 -11.36 -12.49
CA PRO A 226 -4.11 -10.19 -13.28
C PRO A 226 -5.05 -10.04 -14.48
N GLY A 227 -5.63 -8.84 -14.65
CA GLY A 227 -6.60 -8.55 -15.71
C GLY A 227 -8.03 -9.01 -15.45
N GLU A 228 -8.29 -9.61 -14.29
CA GLU A 228 -9.63 -10.09 -13.97
C GLU A 228 -10.53 -8.97 -13.46
N MET A 229 -11.78 -9.02 -13.88
CA MET A 229 -12.87 -8.25 -13.30
C MET A 229 -13.93 -9.21 -12.77
N ILE A 230 -14.38 -9.01 -11.54
CA ILE A 230 -15.53 -9.73 -10.98
C ILE A 230 -16.69 -8.78 -10.80
N VAL A 231 -17.89 -9.30 -11.05
CA VAL A 231 -19.15 -8.58 -10.82
C VAL A 231 -19.95 -9.40 -9.78
N ILE A 232 -20.27 -8.75 -8.68
CA ILE A 232 -21.04 -9.35 -7.60
C ILE A 232 -22.43 -8.68 -7.60
N ASP A 233 -23.47 -9.49 -7.75
CA ASP A 233 -24.85 -9.04 -7.68
C ASP A 233 -25.73 -10.15 -7.07
N LYS A 234 -27.05 -9.99 -7.11
CA LYS A 234 -28.03 -10.95 -6.55
C LYS A 234 -27.89 -12.39 -7.09
N ASN A 235 -27.20 -12.57 -8.20
CA ASN A 235 -26.96 -13.89 -8.80
C ASN A 235 -25.62 -14.51 -8.36
N GLY A 236 -24.86 -13.81 -7.49
CA GLY A 236 -23.55 -14.25 -7.01
C GLY A 236 -22.40 -13.55 -7.69
N VAL A 237 -21.28 -14.26 -7.85
CA VAL A 237 -20.04 -13.73 -8.44
C VAL A 237 -19.92 -14.19 -9.90
N ASN A 238 -19.80 -13.25 -10.81
CA ASN A 238 -19.49 -13.51 -12.22
C ASN A 238 -18.07 -13.00 -12.51
N SER A 239 -17.20 -13.89 -12.97
CA SER A 239 -15.81 -13.59 -13.31
C SER A 239 -15.66 -13.33 -14.81
N ILE A 240 -15.04 -12.21 -15.16
CA ILE A 240 -14.76 -11.79 -16.54
C ILE A 240 -13.23 -11.82 -16.70
N THR A 241 -12.77 -12.71 -17.55
CA THR A 241 -11.34 -13.00 -17.74
C THR A 241 -10.83 -12.62 -19.13
N THR A 242 -11.58 -11.81 -19.86
CA THR A 242 -11.25 -11.38 -21.23
C THR A 242 -9.86 -10.71 -21.32
N HIS A 243 -9.42 -10.07 -20.25
CA HIS A 243 -8.14 -9.36 -20.19
C HIS A 243 -7.06 -10.10 -19.40
N CYS A 244 -7.35 -11.33 -18.96
CA CYS A 244 -6.36 -12.23 -18.37
C CYS A 244 -5.53 -12.88 -19.50
N GLY A 245 -4.33 -13.32 -19.14
CA GLY A 245 -3.48 -14.05 -20.10
C GLY A 245 -2.00 -13.72 -19.97
N LYS A 246 -1.70 -12.60 -19.35
CA LYS A 246 -0.32 -12.30 -18.93
C LYS A 246 -0.01 -13.01 -17.62
N LYS A 247 1.21 -13.44 -17.45
CA LYS A 247 1.73 -13.80 -16.12
C LYS A 247 1.83 -12.51 -15.31
N GLY A 248 1.20 -12.46 -14.16
CA GLY A 248 1.19 -11.27 -13.32
C GLY A 248 2.58 -10.87 -12.84
N THR A 249 2.74 -9.61 -12.47
CA THR A 249 3.99 -9.02 -12.00
C THR A 249 3.70 -8.17 -10.76
N ILE A 250 3.46 -8.85 -9.64
CA ILE A 250 3.09 -8.19 -8.37
C ILE A 250 4.28 -7.39 -7.82
N CYS A 251 4.00 -6.28 -7.17
CA CYS A 251 5.02 -5.49 -6.47
C CYS A 251 5.65 -6.35 -5.36
N VAL A 252 6.97 -6.59 -5.43
CA VAL A 252 7.66 -7.41 -4.42
C VAL A 252 7.63 -6.75 -3.03
N PHE A 253 7.49 -5.43 -2.99
CA PHE A 253 7.48 -4.67 -1.74
C PHE A 253 6.22 -4.94 -0.91
N GLU A 254 5.19 -5.53 -1.51
CA GLU A 254 4.04 -6.05 -0.74
C GLU A 254 4.51 -7.08 0.30
N TYR A 255 5.45 -7.96 -0.07
CA TYR A 255 6.01 -8.95 0.86
C TYR A 255 7.04 -8.35 1.81
N VAL A 256 7.84 -7.39 1.35
CA VAL A 256 8.93 -6.81 2.15
C VAL A 256 8.36 -5.91 3.26
N TYR A 257 7.37 -5.07 2.92
CA TYR A 257 6.94 -4.00 3.83
C TYR A 257 5.43 -3.80 3.93
N PHE A 258 4.71 -3.63 2.79
CA PHE A 258 3.35 -3.09 2.84
C PHE A 258 2.35 -3.99 3.55
N ALA A 259 2.29 -5.27 3.17
CA ALA A 259 1.27 -6.18 3.71
C ALA A 259 1.53 -6.55 5.16
N ARG A 260 0.46 -6.82 5.90
CA ARG A 260 0.57 -7.34 7.27
C ARG A 260 1.13 -8.77 7.23
N PRO A 261 1.95 -9.14 8.22
CA PRO A 261 2.54 -10.50 8.24
C PRO A 261 1.53 -11.64 8.23
N ASP A 262 0.35 -11.41 8.79
CA ASP A 262 -0.74 -12.42 8.84
C ASP A 262 -1.50 -12.55 7.51
N SER A 263 -1.24 -11.69 6.53
CA SER A 263 -1.87 -11.76 5.21
C SER A 263 -1.26 -12.84 4.33
N VAL A 264 -2.10 -13.37 3.42
CA VAL A 264 -1.70 -14.28 2.33
C VAL A 264 -1.95 -13.55 1.01
N ILE A 265 -0.94 -13.48 0.15
CA ILE A 265 -1.01 -12.84 -1.17
C ILE A 265 -0.49 -13.85 -2.21
N GLU A 266 -1.25 -14.06 -3.28
CA GLU A 266 -0.89 -15.02 -4.36
C GLU A 266 -0.53 -16.40 -3.81
N GLY A 267 -1.23 -16.83 -2.76
CA GLY A 267 -1.00 -18.14 -2.12
C GLY A 267 0.25 -18.21 -1.25
N SER A 268 0.93 -17.09 -0.99
CA SER A 268 2.14 -17.04 -0.16
C SER A 268 1.92 -16.22 1.08
N SER A 269 2.23 -16.78 2.25
CA SER A 269 2.22 -16.07 3.53
C SER A 269 3.28 -14.96 3.54
N VAL A 270 2.89 -13.75 3.89
CA VAL A 270 3.79 -12.60 4.05
C VAL A 270 4.83 -12.87 5.15
N HIS A 271 4.38 -13.42 6.28
CA HIS A 271 5.28 -13.82 7.38
C HIS A 271 6.39 -14.77 6.88
N MET A 272 5.98 -15.84 6.16
CA MET A 272 6.96 -16.82 5.65
C MET A 272 7.90 -16.21 4.61
N ALA A 273 7.43 -15.25 3.83
CA ALA A 273 8.28 -14.52 2.86
C ALA A 273 9.35 -13.70 3.59
N ARG A 274 8.97 -13.00 4.66
CA ARG A 274 9.91 -12.22 5.49
C ARG A 274 10.90 -13.10 6.24
N LEU A 275 10.48 -14.26 6.73
CA LEU A 275 11.42 -15.26 7.31
C LEU A 275 12.47 -15.67 6.27
N ARG A 276 12.04 -15.94 5.01
CA ARG A 276 12.98 -16.29 3.93
C ARG A 276 13.93 -15.14 3.60
N ALA A 277 13.47 -13.89 3.65
CA ALA A 277 14.34 -12.71 3.46
C ALA A 277 15.50 -12.73 4.47
N GLY A 278 15.20 -12.98 5.73
CA GLY A 278 16.22 -13.07 6.77
C GLY A 278 17.23 -14.20 6.53
N LYS A 279 16.75 -15.38 6.10
CA LYS A 279 17.62 -16.53 5.77
C LYS A 279 18.56 -16.19 4.60
N TYR A 280 18.03 -15.56 3.55
CA TYR A 280 18.84 -15.16 2.40
C TYR A 280 19.84 -14.05 2.78
N LEU A 281 19.44 -13.11 3.63
CA LEU A 281 20.34 -12.07 4.14
C LEU A 281 21.57 -12.67 4.85
N TRP A 282 21.36 -13.70 5.68
CA TRP A 282 22.47 -14.38 6.32
C TRP A 282 23.39 -15.04 5.29
N ARG A 283 22.82 -15.73 4.30
CA ARG A 283 23.60 -16.42 3.26
C ARG A 283 24.44 -15.46 2.40
N GLU A 284 23.89 -14.28 2.14
CA GLU A 284 24.57 -13.25 1.31
C GLU A 284 25.55 -12.40 2.11
N HIS A 285 25.24 -12.11 3.37
CA HIS A 285 25.99 -11.16 4.20
C HIS A 285 26.20 -11.71 5.62
N PRO A 286 26.90 -12.84 5.77
CA PRO A 286 27.17 -13.39 7.11
C PRO A 286 28.06 -12.43 7.92
N VAL A 287 27.92 -12.46 9.24
CA VAL A 287 28.69 -11.60 10.14
C VAL A 287 28.76 -12.26 11.54
N ASP A 288 29.90 -12.17 12.19
CA ASP A 288 30.06 -12.62 13.56
C ASP A 288 29.45 -11.58 14.51
N ALA A 289 28.45 -12.00 15.28
CA ALA A 289 27.71 -11.11 16.17
C ALA A 289 27.12 -11.89 17.37
N ASP A 290 26.68 -11.15 18.37
CA ASP A 290 26.19 -11.72 19.62
C ASP A 290 24.65 -11.80 19.66
N ILE A 291 23.97 -10.98 18.86
CA ILE A 291 22.52 -10.91 18.87
C ILE A 291 21.96 -10.34 17.55
N VAL A 292 20.80 -10.86 17.13
CA VAL A 292 20.02 -10.34 16.00
C VAL A 292 18.78 -9.64 16.55
N ILE A 293 18.51 -8.43 16.07
CA ILE A 293 17.32 -7.66 16.42
C ILE A 293 16.63 -7.14 15.16
N GLY A 294 15.32 -6.94 15.20
CA GLY A 294 14.57 -6.34 14.11
C GLY A 294 14.08 -4.94 14.45
N VAL A 295 14.06 -4.06 13.44
CA VAL A 295 13.41 -2.75 13.58
C VAL A 295 11.89 -2.97 13.49
N PRO A 296 11.10 -2.58 14.52
CA PRO A 296 9.65 -2.82 14.49
C PRO A 296 8.94 -1.87 13.50
N ASP A 297 7.90 -2.34 12.76
CA ASP A 297 7.36 -3.70 12.85
C ASP A 297 7.91 -4.60 11.71
N SER A 298 8.33 -4.01 10.60
CA SER A 298 8.67 -4.67 9.32
C SER A 298 9.91 -5.57 9.39
N GLY A 299 10.91 -5.20 10.20
CA GLY A 299 12.16 -5.95 10.32
C GLY A 299 12.09 -7.18 11.23
N LEU A 300 11.01 -7.37 11.98
CA LEU A 300 10.95 -8.41 13.03
C LEU A 300 11.00 -9.83 12.46
N ASP A 301 10.19 -10.10 11.44
CA ASP A 301 10.14 -11.46 10.83
C ASP A 301 11.45 -11.79 10.12
N ALA A 302 12.03 -10.83 9.40
CA ALA A 302 13.32 -11.03 8.73
C ALA A 302 14.44 -11.27 9.76
N ALA A 303 14.42 -10.55 10.90
CA ALA A 303 15.37 -10.76 11.99
C ALA A 303 15.25 -12.19 12.57
N LEU A 304 14.03 -12.66 12.76
CA LEU A 304 13.78 -14.02 13.20
C LEU A 304 14.33 -15.04 12.19
N GLY A 305 14.07 -14.83 10.88
CA GLY A 305 14.60 -15.71 9.83
C GLY A 305 16.12 -15.71 9.75
N PHE A 306 16.76 -14.55 9.93
CA PHE A 306 18.22 -14.39 9.99
C PHE A 306 18.79 -15.18 11.18
N SER A 307 18.19 -15.02 12.37
CA SER A 307 18.58 -15.74 13.58
C SER A 307 18.48 -17.26 13.41
N GLN A 308 17.37 -17.74 12.86
CA GLN A 308 17.16 -19.18 12.62
C GLN A 308 18.24 -19.78 11.71
N GLU A 309 18.65 -19.05 10.68
CA GLU A 309 19.62 -19.54 9.69
C GLU A 309 21.06 -19.42 10.20
N SER A 310 21.36 -18.33 10.92
CA SER A 310 22.72 -18.04 11.43
C SER A 310 23.07 -18.79 12.71
N GLY A 311 22.06 -19.14 13.51
CA GLY A 311 22.26 -19.64 14.88
C GLY A 311 22.55 -18.52 15.90
N ILE A 312 22.66 -17.27 15.48
CA ILE A 312 22.84 -16.10 16.38
C ILE A 312 21.53 -15.84 17.13
N PRO A 313 21.54 -15.72 18.47
CA PRO A 313 20.29 -15.53 19.23
C PRO A 313 19.48 -14.30 18.77
N TYR A 314 18.18 -14.47 18.66
CA TYR A 314 17.22 -13.37 18.43
C TYR A 314 16.91 -12.65 19.74
N GLY A 315 16.82 -11.34 19.72
CA GLY A 315 16.40 -10.54 20.87
C GLY A 315 15.54 -9.35 20.48
N ILE A 316 14.81 -8.84 21.46
CA ILE A 316 14.02 -7.60 21.28
C ILE A 316 14.93 -6.42 21.61
N GLY A 317 15.46 -5.76 20.57
CA GLY A 317 16.38 -4.64 20.71
C GLY A 317 15.70 -3.28 20.79
N PHE A 318 14.43 -3.22 20.38
CA PHE A 318 13.66 -1.97 20.34
C PHE A 318 12.26 -2.14 20.91
N ILE A 319 11.74 -1.08 21.49
CA ILE A 319 10.33 -0.97 21.85
C ILE A 319 9.71 0.22 21.11
N LYS A 320 8.59 -0.03 20.44
CA LYS A 320 7.81 0.97 19.72
C LYS A 320 6.67 1.45 20.62
N ASN A 321 6.56 2.78 20.80
CA ASN A 321 5.44 3.34 21.55
C ASN A 321 4.17 3.29 20.67
N ARG A 322 3.27 2.37 21.03
CA ARG A 322 2.03 2.11 20.27
C ARG A 322 0.95 3.18 20.48
N TYR A 323 1.11 4.03 21.51
CA TYR A 323 0.14 5.07 21.86
C TYR A 323 0.36 6.38 21.11
N ILE A 324 1.47 6.51 20.37
CA ILE A 324 1.77 7.72 19.60
C ILE A 324 1.44 7.48 18.13
N GLY A 325 0.36 8.10 17.65
CA GLY A 325 -0.03 8.09 16.25
C GLY A 325 0.87 9.01 15.40
N ARG A 326 0.75 8.89 14.08
CA ARG A 326 1.50 9.74 13.12
C ARG A 326 1.04 11.21 13.14
N THR A 327 -0.14 11.46 13.69
CA THR A 327 -0.75 12.79 13.78
C THR A 327 -0.24 13.65 14.94
N PHE A 328 0.78 13.20 15.68
CA PHE A 328 1.36 14.02 16.76
C PHE A 328 2.10 15.20 16.14
N ILE A 329 1.42 16.36 16.08
CA ILE A 329 1.97 17.61 15.55
C ILE A 329 2.81 18.26 16.65
N GLN A 330 4.08 18.53 16.34
CA GLN A 330 4.97 19.23 17.26
C GLN A 330 5.30 20.63 16.74
N PRO A 331 5.26 21.66 17.62
CA PRO A 331 5.38 23.06 17.19
C PRO A 331 6.78 23.52 16.78
N SER A 332 7.85 22.81 17.13
CA SER A 332 9.22 23.29 16.86
C SER A 332 10.14 22.24 16.25
N GLN A 333 11.19 22.73 15.57
CA GLN A 333 12.19 21.91 14.86
C GLN A 333 13.09 21.10 15.83
N THR A 334 13.32 21.63 17.03
CA THR A 334 14.09 20.96 18.10
C THR A 334 13.32 19.75 18.66
N GLU A 335 12.00 19.85 18.68
CA GLU A 335 11.12 18.77 19.14
C GLU A 335 10.99 17.64 18.11
N ARG A 336 11.21 17.94 16.82
CA ARG A 336 11.22 16.92 15.75
C ARG A 336 12.36 15.90 15.92
N THR A 337 13.48 16.31 16.51
CA THR A 337 14.60 15.42 16.83
C THR A 337 14.25 14.49 18.00
N ASN A 338 13.45 14.97 18.94
CA ASN A 338 12.96 14.19 20.07
C ASN A 338 11.81 13.24 19.68
N SER A 339 11.12 13.49 18.56
CA SER A 339 9.96 12.69 18.14
C SER A 339 10.33 11.23 17.83
N VAL A 340 11.54 10.98 17.33
CA VAL A 340 12.01 9.60 17.07
C VAL A 340 12.23 8.87 18.41
N LYS A 341 12.81 9.53 19.40
CA LYS A 341 13.02 8.97 20.75
C LYS A 341 11.70 8.65 21.45
N ILE A 342 10.64 9.40 21.17
CA ILE A 342 9.31 9.13 21.75
C ILE A 342 8.66 7.91 21.08
N LYS A 343 8.92 7.70 19.80
CA LYS A 343 8.31 6.60 19.01
C LYS A 343 9.05 5.27 19.11
N LEU A 344 10.38 5.31 19.21
CA LEU A 344 11.22 4.12 19.18
C LEU A 344 12.37 4.27 20.19
N ASN A 345 12.53 3.32 21.10
CA ASN A 345 13.60 3.29 22.08
C ASN A 345 14.37 1.98 22.00
N ALA A 346 15.70 2.05 22.11
CA ALA A 346 16.56 0.87 22.22
C ALA A 346 16.48 0.30 23.65
N ILE A 347 16.51 -1.00 23.76
CA ILE A 347 16.51 -1.73 25.05
C ILE A 347 17.97 -2.00 25.42
N SER A 348 18.51 -1.14 26.30
CA SER A 348 19.92 -1.19 26.70
C SER A 348 20.34 -2.56 27.27
N SER A 349 19.51 -3.19 28.08
CA SER A 349 19.78 -4.53 28.64
C SER A 349 19.97 -5.61 27.56
N THR A 350 19.36 -5.40 26.39
CA THR A 350 19.51 -6.34 25.26
C THR A 350 20.80 -6.11 24.48
N VAL A 351 21.19 -4.83 24.26
CA VAL A 351 22.22 -4.48 23.27
C VAL A 351 23.56 -4.07 23.89
N LYS A 352 23.59 -3.65 25.16
CA LYS A 352 24.81 -3.10 25.80
C LYS A 352 25.98 -4.09 25.78
N GLY A 353 27.12 -3.64 25.25
CA GLY A 353 28.35 -4.40 25.14
C GLY A 353 28.37 -5.46 24.07
N LYS A 354 27.31 -5.57 23.27
CA LYS A 354 27.14 -6.63 22.25
C LYS A 354 27.42 -6.10 20.83
N ARG A 355 27.85 -7.05 19.98
CA ARG A 355 27.87 -6.88 18.52
C ARG A 355 26.47 -7.25 18.03
N VAL A 356 25.76 -6.27 17.45
CA VAL A 356 24.33 -6.37 17.13
C VAL A 356 24.14 -6.45 15.61
N VAL A 357 23.38 -7.44 15.15
CA VAL A 357 22.84 -7.40 13.77
C VAL A 357 21.46 -6.76 13.86
N MET A 358 21.31 -5.64 13.19
CA MET A 358 20.04 -4.90 13.07
C MET A 358 19.42 -5.15 11.71
N ILE A 359 18.23 -5.74 11.69
CA ILE A 359 17.51 -6.02 10.44
C ILE A 359 16.42 -4.96 10.25
N ASP A 360 16.40 -4.34 9.05
CA ASP A 360 15.34 -3.41 8.65
C ASP A 360 14.85 -3.74 7.24
N ASP A 361 13.74 -3.16 6.79
CA ASP A 361 13.18 -3.44 5.47
C ASP A 361 13.92 -2.73 4.33
N SER A 362 14.32 -1.47 4.53
CA SER A 362 14.81 -0.63 3.44
C SER A 362 15.56 0.61 3.92
N ILE A 363 16.41 1.16 3.05
CA ILE A 363 17.03 2.48 3.21
C ILE A 363 16.69 3.31 1.97
N VAL A 364 16.02 4.45 2.16
CA VAL A 364 15.70 5.40 1.07
C VAL A 364 16.65 6.58 1.11
N ARG A 365 16.60 7.38 2.18
CA ARG A 365 17.42 8.60 2.36
C ARG A 365 18.54 8.45 3.38
N GLY A 366 18.56 7.36 4.14
CA GLY A 366 19.58 7.06 5.16
C GLY A 366 19.40 7.78 6.51
N THR A 367 18.67 8.89 6.56
CA THR A 367 18.53 9.68 7.80
C THR A 367 17.85 8.92 8.94
N THR A 368 16.83 8.12 8.62
CA THR A 368 16.13 7.28 9.62
C THR A 368 17.05 6.17 10.13
N SER A 369 17.72 5.48 9.20
CA SER A 369 18.64 4.39 9.56
C SER A 369 19.78 4.89 10.43
N GLY A 370 20.37 6.05 10.10
CA GLY A 370 21.42 6.66 10.93
C GLY A 370 20.94 6.98 12.34
N ARG A 371 19.71 7.47 12.49
CA ARG A 371 19.12 7.74 13.82
C ARG A 371 18.91 6.45 14.62
N ILE A 372 18.46 5.38 13.94
CA ILE A 372 18.21 4.09 14.60
C ILE A 372 19.55 3.46 15.04
N VAL A 373 20.59 3.52 14.19
CA VAL A 373 21.95 3.06 14.55
C VAL A 373 22.46 3.85 15.75
N LYS A 374 22.28 5.18 15.74
CA LYS A 374 22.69 6.04 16.87
C LYS A 374 21.96 5.64 18.16
N LEU A 375 20.67 5.29 18.12
CA LEU A 375 19.93 4.83 19.32
C LEU A 375 20.59 3.58 19.92
N LEU A 376 21.07 2.64 19.07
CA LEU A 376 21.77 1.43 19.54
C LEU A 376 23.13 1.78 20.15
N ARG A 377 23.89 2.69 19.52
CA ARG A 377 25.17 3.16 20.04
C ARG A 377 24.99 3.85 21.39
N ASP A 378 24.00 4.74 21.49
CA ASP A 378 23.67 5.47 22.76
C ASP A 378 23.24 4.48 23.85
N ALA A 379 22.62 3.34 23.49
CA ALA A 379 22.23 2.27 24.42
C ALA A 379 23.41 1.35 24.79
N GLY A 380 24.60 1.57 24.18
CA GLY A 380 25.84 0.86 24.54
C GLY A 380 26.20 -0.32 23.66
N ALA A 381 25.62 -0.44 22.47
CA ALA A 381 26.04 -1.48 21.50
C ALA A 381 27.52 -1.30 21.12
N LYS A 382 28.28 -2.40 21.12
CA LYS A 382 29.69 -2.41 20.76
C LYS A 382 29.90 -2.26 19.27
N GLU A 383 29.12 -3.01 18.50
CA GLU A 383 29.10 -2.97 17.03
C GLU A 383 27.63 -3.02 16.57
N VAL A 384 27.35 -2.39 15.39
CA VAL A 384 26.02 -2.41 14.76
C VAL A 384 26.20 -2.77 13.29
N HIS A 385 25.78 -3.98 12.95
CA HIS A 385 25.81 -4.52 11.58
C HIS A 385 24.40 -4.43 10.99
N VAL A 386 24.21 -3.61 9.95
CA VAL A 386 22.89 -3.37 9.35
C VAL A 386 22.65 -4.33 8.19
N ARG A 387 21.50 -4.96 8.18
CA ARG A 387 21.07 -5.86 7.09
C ARG A 387 19.67 -5.45 6.65
N ILE A 388 19.52 -5.23 5.36
CA ILE A 388 18.30 -4.67 4.75
C ILE A 388 17.63 -5.75 3.91
N SER A 389 16.37 -6.04 4.22
CA SER A 389 15.62 -7.15 3.59
C SER A 389 15.07 -6.83 2.20
N SER A 390 15.47 -5.69 1.62
CA SER A 390 15.26 -5.36 0.22
C SER A 390 16.59 -5.02 -0.46
N PRO A 391 16.63 -4.99 -1.80
CA PRO A 391 17.73 -4.36 -2.51
C PRO A 391 17.74 -2.84 -2.33
N ALA A 392 18.83 -2.18 -2.67
CA ALA A 392 18.93 -0.72 -2.63
C ALA A 392 17.99 -0.09 -3.68
N PHE A 393 17.31 0.99 -3.31
CA PHE A 393 16.47 1.77 -4.24
C PHE A 393 17.34 2.65 -5.13
N ILE A 394 17.25 2.42 -6.45
CA ILE A 394 18.02 3.19 -7.47
C ILE A 394 17.13 3.90 -8.47
N ALA A 395 15.80 3.76 -8.35
CA ALA A 395 14.86 4.33 -9.31
C ALA A 395 13.52 4.64 -8.63
N PRO A 396 12.76 5.63 -9.16
CA PRO A 396 11.42 5.95 -8.61
C PRO A 396 10.42 4.83 -8.87
N CYS A 397 9.30 4.87 -8.16
CA CYS A 397 8.17 3.98 -8.40
C CYS A 397 7.07 4.73 -9.17
N TYR A 398 6.51 4.08 -10.19
CA TYR A 398 5.41 4.62 -11.01
C TYR A 398 4.06 3.96 -10.68
N PHE A 399 4.04 2.97 -9.77
CA PHE A 399 2.90 2.07 -9.56
C PHE A 399 2.27 2.20 -8.17
N GLY A 400 2.58 3.30 -7.46
CA GLY A 400 1.89 3.65 -6.23
C GLY A 400 2.71 3.66 -4.94
N THR A 401 4.02 3.36 -4.99
CA THR A 401 4.92 3.53 -3.82
C THR A 401 5.49 4.95 -3.81
N ASP A 402 5.56 5.58 -2.65
CA ASP A 402 6.06 6.96 -2.50
C ASP A 402 7.60 7.01 -2.61
N ILE A 403 8.09 6.77 -3.83
CA ILE A 403 9.51 6.92 -4.21
C ILE A 403 9.49 7.82 -5.45
N ASP A 404 9.62 9.12 -5.23
CA ASP A 404 9.30 10.15 -6.21
C ASP A 404 10.42 10.48 -7.21
N SER A 405 11.67 10.43 -6.77
CA SER A 405 12.79 10.85 -7.63
C SER A 405 14.12 10.27 -7.19
N LYS A 406 15.04 10.13 -8.15
CA LYS A 406 16.41 9.64 -7.91
C LYS A 406 17.20 10.56 -6.98
N GLU A 407 16.92 11.87 -7.02
CA GLU A 407 17.59 12.85 -6.16
C GLU A 407 17.36 12.60 -4.66
N ASN A 408 16.32 11.87 -4.32
CA ASN A 408 15.99 11.53 -2.94
C ASN A 408 16.53 10.18 -2.48
N LEU A 409 17.12 9.39 -3.41
CA LEU A 409 17.62 8.04 -3.14
C LEU A 409 19.12 8.09 -2.79
N ILE A 410 19.46 7.64 -1.59
CA ILE A 410 20.86 7.67 -1.11
C ILE A 410 21.75 6.77 -1.98
N ALA A 411 21.24 5.61 -2.42
CA ALA A 411 22.00 4.67 -3.25
C ALA A 411 22.25 5.15 -4.69
N CYS A 412 21.61 6.28 -5.10
CA CYS A 412 21.96 6.95 -6.36
C CYS A 412 23.13 7.95 -6.19
N LYS A 413 23.53 8.25 -4.95
CA LYS A 413 24.52 9.29 -4.63
C LYS A 413 25.79 8.73 -3.99
N MET A 414 25.66 7.59 -3.31
CA MET A 414 26.72 7.02 -2.46
C MET A 414 26.87 5.53 -2.74
N THR A 415 28.08 5.04 -2.62
CA THR A 415 28.37 3.59 -2.64
C THR A 415 27.86 2.94 -1.35
N ASN A 416 27.83 1.63 -1.33
CA ASN A 416 27.41 0.87 -0.15
C ASN A 416 28.29 1.19 1.08
N GLU A 417 29.59 1.35 0.85
CA GLU A 417 30.57 1.70 1.88
C GLU A 417 30.31 3.11 2.43
N GLU A 418 30.05 4.07 1.56
CA GLU A 418 29.74 5.46 1.95
C GLU A 418 28.42 5.53 2.72
N ILE A 419 27.41 4.75 2.31
CA ILE A 419 26.13 4.67 3.04
C ILE A 419 26.36 4.07 4.44
N CYS A 420 27.16 3.01 4.53
CA CYS A 420 27.51 2.36 5.80
C CYS A 420 28.12 3.38 6.76
N GLU A 421 29.10 4.15 6.28
CA GLU A 421 29.76 5.22 7.07
C GLU A 421 28.76 6.33 7.44
N TYR A 422 27.93 6.77 6.48
CA TYR A 422 26.94 7.83 6.68
C TYR A 422 25.94 7.48 7.78
N ILE A 423 25.46 6.22 7.82
CA ILE A 423 24.49 5.78 8.86
C ILE A 423 25.18 5.40 10.18
N GLY A 424 26.52 5.33 10.23
CA GLY A 424 27.31 5.02 11.43
C GLY A 424 27.35 3.52 11.78
N ALA A 425 27.14 2.65 10.80
CA ALA A 425 27.17 1.20 10.97
C ALA A 425 28.60 0.63 10.78
N ASP A 426 28.87 -0.54 11.36
CA ASP A 426 30.14 -1.26 11.18
C ASP A 426 30.14 -2.08 9.88
N SER A 427 28.97 -2.52 9.43
CA SER A 427 28.81 -3.12 8.10
C SER A 427 27.37 -2.98 7.62
N LEU A 428 27.18 -2.97 6.29
CA LEU A 428 25.88 -2.85 5.64
C LEU A 428 25.76 -3.92 4.55
N GLY A 429 24.62 -4.62 4.53
CA GLY A 429 24.30 -5.57 3.48
C GLY A 429 22.83 -5.47 3.07
N TYR A 430 22.60 -5.40 1.75
CA TYR A 430 21.27 -5.39 1.14
C TYR A 430 20.96 -6.78 0.55
N LEU A 431 19.73 -7.20 0.66
CA LEU A 431 19.28 -8.42 -0.02
C LEU A 431 19.37 -8.23 -1.54
N SER A 432 19.88 -9.24 -2.24
CA SER A 432 20.02 -9.16 -3.70
C SER A 432 18.65 -9.15 -4.40
N VAL A 433 18.61 -8.58 -5.62
CA VAL A 433 17.41 -8.60 -6.49
C VAL A 433 17.00 -10.06 -6.78
N GLU A 434 17.98 -10.94 -6.90
CA GLU A 434 17.73 -12.36 -7.18
C GLU A 434 17.00 -13.05 -6.02
N SER A 435 17.43 -12.77 -4.80
CA SER A 435 16.82 -13.36 -3.60
C SER A 435 15.47 -12.74 -3.26
N VAL A 436 15.29 -11.42 -3.46
CA VAL A 436 13.99 -10.79 -3.19
C VAL A 436 12.89 -11.38 -4.08
N LYS A 437 13.21 -11.77 -5.31
CA LYS A 437 12.26 -12.46 -6.22
C LYS A 437 11.88 -13.89 -5.77
N LYS A 438 12.59 -14.45 -4.80
CA LYS A 438 12.32 -15.81 -4.30
C LYS A 438 11.53 -15.81 -2.98
N LEU A 439 11.15 -14.63 -2.47
CA LEU A 439 10.50 -14.52 -1.16
C LEU A 439 9.16 -15.25 -1.10
N ALA A 440 8.34 -15.09 -2.13
CA ALA A 440 7.02 -15.71 -2.20
C ALA A 440 7.12 -17.06 -2.93
N GLY A 441 7.42 -18.11 -2.20
CA GLY A 441 7.71 -19.44 -2.75
C GLY A 441 6.57 -20.08 -3.54
N ASN A 442 5.33 -19.72 -3.25
CA ASN A 442 4.14 -20.29 -3.91
C ASN A 442 3.47 -19.31 -4.89
N SER A 443 4.06 -18.12 -5.10
CA SER A 443 3.48 -17.11 -5.99
C SER A 443 3.38 -17.61 -7.43
N LYS A 444 2.23 -17.40 -8.03
CA LYS A 444 1.97 -17.69 -9.46
C LYS A 444 2.39 -16.51 -10.34
N CYS A 445 2.69 -15.36 -9.72
CA CYS A 445 3.11 -14.14 -10.40
C CYS A 445 4.63 -13.98 -10.38
N ASP A 446 5.16 -13.26 -11.37
CA ASP A 446 6.50 -12.69 -11.31
C ASP A 446 6.48 -11.44 -10.40
N PHE A 447 7.61 -10.76 -10.26
CA PHE A 447 7.73 -9.63 -9.35
C PHE A 447 8.18 -8.37 -10.08
N CYS A 448 7.49 -7.27 -9.80
CA CYS A 448 7.98 -5.94 -10.15
C CYS A 448 9.12 -5.60 -9.20
N VAL A 449 10.29 -5.30 -9.77
CA VAL A 449 11.50 -4.86 -9.08
C VAL A 449 12.07 -3.61 -9.76
N GLY A 450 11.22 -2.82 -10.42
CA GLY A 450 11.64 -1.64 -11.19
C GLY A 450 12.39 -0.62 -10.36
N CYS A 451 11.97 -0.38 -9.12
CA CYS A 451 12.64 0.55 -8.20
C CYS A 451 14.06 0.12 -7.80
N PHE A 452 14.41 -1.16 -8.00
CA PHE A 452 15.74 -1.71 -7.73
C PHE A 452 16.61 -1.92 -8.98
N THR A 453 16.02 -1.84 -10.19
CA THR A 453 16.71 -2.26 -11.44
C THR A 453 16.56 -1.29 -12.60
N GLU A 454 15.68 -0.29 -12.49
CA GLU A 454 15.21 0.59 -13.58
C GLU A 454 14.49 -0.16 -14.73
N LYS A 455 14.19 -1.46 -14.54
CA LYS A 455 13.49 -2.27 -15.55
C LYS A 455 12.05 -2.46 -15.09
N TYR A 456 11.13 -1.73 -15.71
CA TYR A 456 9.71 -1.76 -15.35
C TYR A 456 8.96 -2.75 -16.25
N PRO A 457 7.92 -3.43 -15.73
CA PRO A 457 7.14 -4.40 -16.52
C PRO A 457 6.36 -3.77 -17.68
N ILE A 458 6.03 -2.49 -17.57
CA ILE A 458 5.33 -1.72 -18.62
C ILE A 458 6.08 -0.40 -18.86
N GLU A 459 5.75 0.23 -19.98
CA GLU A 459 6.29 1.55 -20.33
C GLU A 459 5.90 2.59 -19.26
N VAL A 460 6.86 3.36 -18.80
CA VAL A 460 6.66 4.39 -17.78
C VAL A 460 7.01 5.77 -18.36
N PRO A 461 6.37 6.85 -17.87
CA PRO A 461 6.69 8.20 -18.35
C PRO A 461 8.14 8.58 -18.01
N LYS A 462 8.76 9.38 -18.86
CA LYS A 462 10.15 9.86 -18.66
C LYS A 462 10.22 10.84 -17.49
N ASP A 463 9.17 11.61 -17.27
CA ASP A 463 9.07 12.62 -16.22
C ASP A 463 7.72 12.47 -15.50
N MET A 464 7.73 12.62 -14.19
CA MET A 464 6.53 12.71 -13.36
C MET A 464 6.51 14.07 -12.64
N PRO A 465 6.24 15.15 -13.35
CA PRO A 465 6.13 16.44 -12.69
C PRO A 465 4.90 16.48 -11.78
N LYS A 466 5.03 17.12 -10.65
CA LYS A 466 3.92 17.38 -9.73
C LYS A 466 2.82 18.16 -10.47
N ASP A 467 1.58 17.96 -10.04
CA ASP A 467 0.44 18.67 -10.66
C ASP A 467 0.68 20.19 -10.62
N LYS A 468 0.46 20.85 -11.76
CA LYS A 468 0.65 22.28 -11.91
C LYS A 468 -0.21 23.14 -10.96
N PHE A 469 -1.28 22.55 -10.40
CA PHE A 469 -2.19 23.24 -9.48
C PHE A 469 -1.83 23.03 -8.01
N GLU A 470 -0.84 22.19 -7.71
CA GLU A 470 -0.38 21.91 -6.33
C GLU A 470 0.77 22.81 -5.87
N SER A 471 1.32 23.61 -6.77
CA SER A 471 2.37 24.58 -6.47
C SER A 471 1.84 26.01 -6.59
N LYS A 472 2.32 26.91 -5.73
CA LYS A 472 1.96 28.32 -5.78
C LYS A 472 2.43 28.93 -7.11
N ILE A 473 1.66 29.85 -7.67
CA ILE A 473 2.03 30.55 -8.90
C ILE A 473 3.42 31.18 -8.77
N SER A 474 3.73 31.76 -7.60
CA SER A 474 5.03 32.37 -7.30
C SER A 474 6.21 31.40 -7.28
N GLU A 475 5.96 30.10 -7.18
CA GLU A 475 6.98 29.04 -7.18
C GLU A 475 7.23 28.45 -8.56
N LYS A 476 6.40 28.85 -9.55
CA LYS A 476 6.57 28.39 -10.94
C LYS A 476 7.62 29.28 -11.62
N LYS A 477 8.78 28.70 -11.90
CA LYS A 477 9.83 29.35 -12.72
C LYS A 477 9.71 28.92 -14.17
#